data_d2a829137c70a22093d6d9f6b00f774b
#
_entry.id   d2a829137c70a22093d6d9f6b00f774b
#
_cell.length_a   1.000
_cell.length_b   1.000
_cell.length_c   1.000
_cell.angle_alpha   90.00
_cell.angle_beta   90.00
_cell.angle_gamma   90.00
#
_symmetry.space_group_name_H-M   'P 1'
#
loop_
_entity.id
_entity.type
_entity.pdbx_description
1 polymer ?
#
loop_
_entity_poly.entity_id
_entity_poly.type
_entity_poly.pdbx_seq_one_letter_code
_entity_poly.pdbx_strand_id
1 'polypeptide(L)'
;MPRPLMLVFIGGITFFLAVALFIFTQAQNYSSPAKSPETCNDVLIQGPPEKQTNILFVGTADEAEVYRDYLLAYEPFSSNREMFNFYRIDKKSDCARYKKIALYCYSQELQSQAAACPHDFIVALEDAPVSLRASAYMEVASINTNLPKTVLLHELGHLFGLDEEYEAGYNPGINSPNCKTRCGQFTGTGCFQECSDGTHLRSVDEGVMRTLSPADDANPYGSYNTERILDRMTIPRSKIAGFASQEETSCLDASYLLIEVDPRQSEWQARAIAKERGCTAQTQGSASYALKDDEMNTVFSDTFTAPRLFTDGNEDADNTIEGQTFESKNLFYLTVPSDTGAASVVITDSAGNERAQADLNINNRACEMLS
;
A
#
# COMPACT_ATOMS: atom_id res chain seq x y z
N MET A 1 -42.92 59.73 -22.78
CA MET A 1 -41.66 59.36 -22.16
C MET A 1 -41.89 58.12 -21.34
N PRO A 2 -41.36 56.96 -21.68
CA PRO A 2 -40.46 56.22 -20.83
C PRO A 2 -39.54 55.32 -21.68
N ARG A 3 -38.22 55.36 -21.49
CA ARG A 3 -37.27 54.38 -22.09
C ARG A 3 -35.97 54.24 -21.27
N PRO A 4 -35.97 53.88 -19.98
CA PRO A 4 -34.76 53.35 -19.38
C PRO A 4 -34.76 51.85 -19.10
N LEU A 5 -35.90 51.13 -19.13
CA LEU A 5 -35.97 49.74 -18.70
C LEU A 5 -35.30 48.74 -19.66
N MET A 6 -35.28 49.08 -20.97
CA MET A 6 -34.74 48.18 -22.01
C MET A 6 -33.20 48.10 -22.03
N LEU A 7 -32.51 49.15 -21.62
CA LEU A 7 -31.05 49.21 -21.56
C LEU A 7 -30.47 48.42 -20.40
N VAL A 8 -31.19 48.31 -19.27
CA VAL A 8 -30.74 47.52 -18.10
C VAL A 8 -30.84 46.01 -18.38
N PHE A 9 -31.84 45.55 -19.15
CA PHE A 9 -32.00 44.17 -19.55
C PHE A 9 -30.93 43.69 -20.52
N ILE A 10 -30.50 44.50 -21.46
CA ILE A 10 -29.46 44.15 -22.42
C ILE A 10 -28.10 44.09 -21.73
N GLY A 11 -27.79 44.99 -20.79
CA GLY A 11 -26.55 44.98 -20.01
C GLY A 11 -26.42 43.73 -19.07
N GLY A 12 -27.55 43.29 -18.48
CA GLY A 12 -27.58 42.07 -17.65
C GLY A 12 -27.29 40.81 -18.45
N ILE A 13 -27.90 40.63 -19.62
CA ILE A 13 -27.70 39.43 -20.46
C ILE A 13 -26.27 39.34 -20.98
N THR A 14 -25.67 40.46 -21.40
CA THR A 14 -24.28 40.49 -21.88
C THR A 14 -23.29 40.21 -20.76
N PHE A 15 -23.56 40.66 -19.54
CA PHE A 15 -22.72 40.33 -18.38
C PHE A 15 -22.78 38.86 -18.03
N PHE A 16 -23.98 38.27 -17.98
CA PHE A 16 -24.15 36.82 -17.71
C PHE A 16 -23.50 35.93 -18.79
N LEU A 17 -23.62 36.31 -20.07
CA LEU A 17 -22.95 35.59 -21.16
C LEU A 17 -21.42 35.70 -21.07
N ALA A 18 -20.88 36.86 -20.70
CA ALA A 18 -19.44 37.05 -20.52
C ALA A 18 -18.90 36.24 -19.34
N VAL A 19 -19.62 36.21 -18.22
CA VAL A 19 -19.27 35.39 -17.03
C VAL A 19 -19.37 33.90 -17.34
N ALA A 20 -20.42 33.46 -18.04
CA ALA A 20 -20.56 32.06 -18.45
C ALA A 20 -19.45 31.65 -19.44
N LEU A 21 -19.08 32.50 -20.39
CA LEU A 21 -17.97 32.25 -21.31
C LEU A 21 -16.63 32.18 -20.57
N PHE A 22 -16.41 33.05 -19.59
CA PHE A 22 -15.19 33.06 -18.77
C PHE A 22 -15.07 31.81 -17.91
N ILE A 23 -16.18 31.33 -17.30
CA ILE A 23 -16.21 30.08 -16.53
C ILE A 23 -15.97 28.88 -17.47
N PHE A 24 -16.56 28.89 -18.68
CA PHE A 24 -16.37 27.82 -19.66
C PHE A 24 -14.95 27.76 -20.21
N THR A 25 -14.30 28.89 -20.44
CA THR A 25 -12.88 28.93 -20.85
C THR A 25 -11.93 28.55 -19.72
N GLN A 26 -12.25 28.87 -18.47
CA GLN A 26 -11.50 28.37 -17.30
C GLN A 26 -11.66 26.86 -17.11
N ALA A 27 -12.86 26.31 -17.31
CA ALA A 27 -13.11 24.87 -17.22
C ALA A 27 -12.39 24.05 -18.33
N GLN A 28 -12.21 24.64 -19.53
CA GLN A 28 -11.46 23.97 -20.60
C GLN A 28 -9.93 24.03 -20.42
N ASN A 29 -9.42 24.95 -19.61
CA ASN A 29 -7.99 25.05 -19.31
C ASN A 29 -7.55 24.16 -18.11
N TYR A 30 -8.49 23.47 -17.47
CA TYR A 30 -8.21 22.45 -16.44
C TYR A 30 -8.06 21.03 -17.03
N SER A 31 -7.57 20.91 -18.25
CA SER A 31 -6.88 19.69 -18.62
C SER A 31 -5.53 19.75 -17.89
N SER A 32 -5.42 19.07 -16.75
CA SER A 32 -4.10 18.80 -16.18
C SER A 32 -3.20 18.32 -17.31
N PRO A 33 -1.99 18.91 -17.47
CA PRO A 33 -1.07 18.42 -18.48
C PRO A 33 -0.97 16.91 -18.28
N ALA A 34 -1.17 16.15 -19.34
CA ALA A 34 -0.98 14.71 -19.30
C ALA A 34 0.42 14.48 -18.73
N LYS A 35 0.46 13.99 -17.47
CA LYS A 35 1.72 13.71 -16.77
C LYS A 35 2.47 12.73 -17.66
N SER A 36 3.71 13.03 -18.03
CA SER A 36 4.54 12.08 -18.76
C SER A 36 4.48 10.75 -17.99
N PRO A 37 4.19 9.64 -18.66
CA PRO A 37 4.17 8.36 -17.97
C PRO A 37 5.51 8.19 -17.26
N GLU A 38 5.46 7.89 -15.97
CA GLU A 38 6.66 7.59 -15.20
C GLU A 38 7.36 6.40 -15.87
N THR A 39 8.68 6.45 -15.97
CA THR A 39 9.43 5.37 -16.62
C THR A 39 9.76 4.32 -15.58
N CYS A 40 9.28 3.10 -15.82
CA CYS A 40 9.72 1.93 -15.06
C CYS A 40 11.12 1.52 -15.51
N ASN A 41 12.04 1.41 -14.58
CA ASN A 41 13.40 0.96 -14.83
C ASN A 41 13.66 -0.36 -14.11
N ASP A 42 14.25 -1.31 -14.82
CA ASP A 42 14.69 -2.56 -14.24
C ASP A 42 15.94 -2.31 -13.37
N VAL A 43 15.94 -2.88 -12.16
CA VAL A 43 17.10 -2.89 -11.26
C VAL A 43 17.72 -4.29 -11.23
N LEU A 44 16.90 -5.32 -11.07
CA LEU A 44 17.30 -6.73 -11.16
C LEU A 44 16.06 -7.56 -11.52
N ILE A 45 16.09 -8.25 -12.65
CA ILE A 45 15.00 -9.10 -13.11
C ILE A 45 15.44 -10.55 -13.12
N GLN A 46 14.75 -11.40 -12.38
CA GLN A 46 15.05 -12.84 -12.24
C GLN A 46 14.02 -13.72 -12.97
N GLY A 47 12.85 -13.17 -13.25
CA GLY A 47 11.81 -13.94 -13.94
C GLY A 47 10.57 -13.12 -14.28
N PRO A 48 9.54 -13.76 -14.82
CA PRO A 48 8.31 -13.08 -15.19
C PRO A 48 7.59 -12.54 -13.93
N PRO A 49 7.08 -11.30 -14.00
CA PRO A 49 6.53 -10.59 -12.83
C PRO A 49 5.45 -11.37 -12.08
N GLU A 50 4.63 -12.13 -12.78
CA GLU A 50 3.53 -12.91 -12.20
C GLU A 50 4.00 -14.12 -11.37
N LYS A 51 5.30 -14.46 -11.43
CA LYS A 51 5.90 -15.59 -10.69
C LYS A 51 6.85 -15.14 -9.58
N GLN A 52 7.27 -13.89 -9.59
CA GLN A 52 8.23 -13.33 -8.65
C GLN A 52 7.57 -12.36 -7.68
N THR A 53 8.18 -12.16 -6.51
CA THR A 53 7.85 -11.03 -5.65
C THR A 53 8.50 -9.78 -6.24
N ASN A 54 7.69 -8.81 -6.59
CA ASN A 54 8.13 -7.60 -7.25
C ASN A 54 8.25 -6.46 -6.24
N ILE A 55 9.44 -5.95 -6.05
CA ILE A 55 9.71 -4.82 -5.15
C ILE A 55 10.04 -3.59 -6.00
N LEU A 56 9.23 -2.55 -5.84
CA LEU A 56 9.41 -1.27 -6.53
C LEU A 56 10.05 -0.26 -5.59
N PHE A 57 11.23 0.24 -5.95
CA PHE A 57 11.82 1.40 -5.29
C PHE A 57 11.34 2.70 -5.94
N VAL A 58 10.94 3.67 -5.13
CA VAL A 58 10.70 5.06 -5.54
C VAL A 58 11.79 5.90 -4.89
N GLY A 59 12.75 6.36 -5.70
CA GLY A 59 13.97 7.03 -5.25
C GLY A 59 14.97 7.15 -6.38
N THR A 60 16.23 7.50 -6.07
CA THR A 60 17.30 7.56 -7.06
C THR A 60 17.81 6.17 -7.44
N ALA A 61 18.51 6.08 -8.58
CA ALA A 61 19.14 4.83 -9.03
C ALA A 61 20.12 4.27 -8.00
N ASP A 62 21.00 5.13 -7.48
CA ASP A 62 22.04 4.72 -6.52
C ASP A 62 21.40 4.22 -5.21
N GLU A 63 20.36 4.88 -4.71
CA GLU A 63 19.62 4.43 -3.53
C GLU A 63 18.97 3.06 -3.77
N ALA A 64 18.26 2.89 -4.87
CA ALA A 64 17.61 1.62 -5.19
C ALA A 64 18.59 0.44 -5.24
N GLU A 65 19.75 0.64 -5.87
CA GLU A 65 20.81 -0.39 -5.92
C GLU A 65 21.39 -0.69 -4.53
N VAL A 66 21.67 0.32 -3.74
CA VAL A 66 22.20 0.16 -2.38
C VAL A 66 21.21 -0.57 -1.47
N TYR A 67 19.93 -0.25 -1.52
CA TYR A 67 18.92 -0.90 -0.70
C TYR A 67 18.57 -2.31 -1.20
N ARG A 68 18.56 -2.56 -2.52
CA ARG A 68 18.46 -3.92 -3.08
C ARG A 68 19.61 -4.81 -2.60
N ASP A 69 20.85 -4.34 -2.72
CA ASP A 69 22.03 -5.12 -2.35
C ASP A 69 22.06 -5.39 -0.84
N TYR A 70 21.64 -4.41 -0.05
CA TYR A 70 21.46 -4.58 1.38
C TYR A 70 20.43 -5.69 1.68
N LEU A 71 19.24 -5.63 1.07
CA LEU A 71 18.19 -6.63 1.25
C LEU A 71 18.68 -8.04 0.89
N LEU A 72 19.35 -8.18 -0.27
CA LEU A 72 19.85 -9.46 -0.77
C LEU A 72 21.06 -10.00 0.00
N ALA A 73 21.57 -9.32 1.01
CA ALA A 73 22.61 -9.81 1.89
C ALA A 73 22.07 -10.66 3.06
N TYR A 74 20.75 -10.63 3.33
CA TYR A 74 20.13 -11.23 4.50
C TYR A 74 19.11 -12.31 4.13
N GLU A 75 18.94 -13.31 5.01
CA GLU A 75 17.87 -14.29 4.89
C GLU A 75 16.50 -13.65 5.22
N PRO A 76 15.43 -14.09 4.49
CA PRO A 76 15.36 -15.14 3.48
C PRO A 76 15.77 -14.72 2.07
N PHE A 77 16.08 -13.44 1.84
CA PHE A 77 16.27 -12.86 0.51
C PHE A 77 17.55 -13.36 -0.16
N SER A 78 18.61 -13.60 0.63
CA SER A 78 19.92 -14.04 0.12
C SER A 78 19.88 -15.42 -0.54
N SER A 79 19.20 -16.38 0.09
CA SER A 79 19.04 -17.75 -0.42
C SER A 79 17.93 -17.92 -1.44
N ASN A 80 17.08 -16.91 -1.64
CA ASN A 80 15.92 -16.98 -2.54
C ASN A 80 15.90 -15.81 -3.54
N ARG A 81 17.07 -15.36 -3.98
CA ARG A 81 17.22 -14.20 -4.88
C ARG A 81 16.41 -14.33 -6.15
N GLU A 82 16.32 -15.55 -6.69
CA GLU A 82 15.58 -15.86 -7.91
C GLU A 82 14.05 -15.67 -7.75
N MET A 83 13.55 -15.52 -6.54
CA MET A 83 12.13 -15.25 -6.28
C MET A 83 11.76 -13.77 -6.36
N PHE A 84 12.73 -12.88 -6.60
CA PHE A 84 12.51 -11.43 -6.57
C PHE A 84 12.82 -10.75 -7.88
N ASN A 85 11.96 -9.84 -8.28
CA ASN A 85 12.29 -8.78 -9.23
C ASN A 85 12.36 -7.45 -8.49
N PHE A 86 13.24 -6.59 -8.95
CA PHE A 86 13.40 -5.23 -8.42
C PHE A 86 13.27 -4.24 -9.56
N TYR A 87 12.39 -3.28 -9.35
CA TYR A 87 12.13 -2.18 -10.26
C TYR A 87 12.39 -0.85 -9.56
N ARG A 88 12.48 0.23 -10.32
CA ARG A 88 12.54 1.57 -9.76
C ARG A 88 11.80 2.59 -10.62
N ILE A 89 11.36 3.64 -9.97
CA ILE A 89 10.92 4.90 -10.57
C ILE A 89 11.86 5.98 -10.05
N ASP A 90 12.56 6.66 -10.97
CA ASP A 90 13.49 7.74 -10.65
C ASP A 90 12.71 9.01 -10.31
N LYS A 91 12.21 9.06 -9.08
CA LYS A 91 11.44 10.18 -8.57
C LYS A 91 11.64 10.33 -7.08
N LYS A 92 11.63 11.58 -6.62
CA LYS A 92 11.55 11.86 -5.19
C LYS A 92 10.14 11.55 -4.70
N SER A 93 10.04 10.81 -3.61
CA SER A 93 8.79 10.55 -2.91
C SER A 93 8.27 11.85 -2.29
N ASP A 94 6.97 12.13 -2.42
CA ASP A 94 6.32 13.23 -1.71
C ASP A 94 5.64 12.68 -0.45
N CYS A 95 6.46 12.47 0.58
CA CYS A 95 6.02 11.85 1.81
C CYS A 95 5.46 12.88 2.79
N ALA A 96 4.26 12.65 3.28
CA ALA A 96 3.69 13.38 4.39
C ALA A 96 4.37 13.00 5.73
N ARG A 97 4.13 13.81 6.77
CA ARG A 97 4.58 13.52 8.14
C ARG A 97 3.40 13.11 9.00
N TYR A 98 3.30 11.82 9.29
CA TYR A 98 2.26 11.31 10.16
C TYR A 98 2.51 11.73 11.60
N LYS A 99 1.55 12.46 12.21
CA LYS A 99 1.64 12.99 13.58
C LYS A 99 2.97 13.71 13.92
N LYS A 100 3.75 14.12 12.91
CA LYS A 100 5.09 14.73 13.02
C LYS A 100 6.18 13.78 13.53
N ILE A 101 5.93 12.48 13.64
CA ILE A 101 6.87 11.48 14.17
C ILE A 101 7.39 10.51 13.11
N ALA A 102 6.64 10.25 12.05
CA ALA A 102 7.02 9.28 11.02
C ALA A 102 6.80 9.80 9.60
N LEU A 103 7.54 9.26 8.65
CA LEU A 103 7.27 9.39 7.22
C LEU A 103 5.99 8.63 6.88
N TYR A 104 5.24 9.16 5.94
CA TYR A 104 4.05 8.51 5.40
C TYR A 104 3.95 8.83 3.91
N CYS A 105 4.43 7.91 3.08
CA CYS A 105 4.51 8.10 1.63
C CYS A 105 3.28 7.55 0.90
N TYR A 106 2.44 6.77 1.56
CA TYR A 106 1.24 6.20 0.97
C TYR A 106 0.26 7.30 0.52
N SER A 107 -0.05 7.36 -0.76
CA SER A 107 -0.93 8.36 -1.36
C SER A 107 -1.50 7.86 -2.69
N GLN A 108 -2.60 8.48 -3.15
CA GLN A 108 -3.14 8.21 -4.49
C GLN A 108 -2.08 8.48 -5.58
N GLU A 109 -1.29 9.53 -5.40
CA GLU A 109 -0.25 9.87 -6.37
C GLU A 109 0.83 8.79 -6.46
N LEU A 110 1.29 8.26 -5.31
CA LEU A 110 2.25 7.15 -5.28
C LEU A 110 1.69 5.90 -5.96
N GLN A 111 0.44 5.54 -5.68
CA GLN A 111 -0.23 4.40 -6.31
C GLN A 111 -0.32 4.56 -7.82
N SER A 112 -0.72 5.73 -8.29
CA SER A 112 -0.80 6.04 -9.72
C SER A 112 0.57 6.03 -10.42
N GLN A 113 1.64 6.40 -9.72
CA GLN A 113 3.01 6.31 -10.24
C GLN A 113 3.49 4.86 -10.30
N ALA A 114 3.26 4.11 -9.22
CA ALA A 114 3.66 2.72 -9.10
C ALA A 114 3.01 1.83 -10.17
N ALA A 115 1.83 2.20 -10.68
CA ALA A 115 1.16 1.49 -11.77
C ALA A 115 1.98 1.37 -13.07
N ALA A 116 3.04 2.19 -13.23
CA ALA A 116 3.98 2.07 -14.35
C ALA A 116 4.92 0.86 -14.25
N CYS A 117 5.02 0.21 -13.08
CA CYS A 117 5.92 -0.91 -12.82
C CYS A 117 5.16 -2.11 -12.24
N PRO A 118 5.56 -3.35 -12.54
CA PRO A 118 5.14 -4.49 -11.74
C PRO A 118 5.57 -4.30 -10.27
N HIS A 119 4.66 -4.49 -9.33
CA HIS A 119 4.97 -4.38 -7.91
C HIS A 119 3.99 -5.15 -7.04
N ASP A 120 4.51 -5.71 -5.96
CA ASP A 120 3.76 -6.23 -4.83
C ASP A 120 3.96 -5.33 -3.62
N PHE A 121 5.19 -4.82 -3.49
CA PHE A 121 5.58 -3.88 -2.45
C PHE A 121 6.26 -2.66 -3.04
N ILE A 122 6.01 -1.51 -2.43
CA ILE A 122 6.62 -0.23 -2.77
C ILE A 122 7.53 0.18 -1.62
N VAL A 123 8.78 0.48 -1.92
CA VAL A 123 9.76 1.03 -0.98
C VAL A 123 10.03 2.48 -1.39
N ALA A 124 9.41 3.42 -0.70
CA ALA A 124 9.59 4.84 -0.94
C ALA A 124 10.79 5.35 -0.11
N LEU A 125 11.84 5.79 -0.80
CA LEU A 125 13.08 6.27 -0.20
C LEU A 125 13.05 7.80 -0.09
N GLU A 126 13.22 8.34 1.12
CA GLU A 126 13.15 9.77 1.39
C GLU A 126 14.31 10.20 2.30
N ASP A 127 15.03 11.24 1.85
CA ASP A 127 16.04 11.93 2.68
C ASP A 127 15.31 12.87 3.66
N ALA A 128 15.17 12.43 4.91
CA ALA A 128 14.42 13.14 5.93
C ALA A 128 15.24 13.28 7.24
N PRO A 129 14.92 14.26 8.11
CA PRO A 129 15.57 14.35 9.42
C PRO A 129 15.49 13.02 10.19
N VAL A 130 16.57 12.64 10.87
CA VAL A 130 16.66 11.41 11.68
C VAL A 130 15.61 11.31 12.80
N SER A 131 14.97 12.42 13.16
CA SER A 131 13.85 12.44 14.11
C SER A 131 12.53 11.94 13.51
N LEU A 132 12.47 11.71 12.18
CA LEU A 132 11.32 11.11 11.51
C LEU A 132 11.58 9.64 11.32
N ARG A 133 10.76 8.83 11.96
CA ARG A 133 10.77 7.36 11.85
C ARG A 133 10.39 6.90 10.45
N ALA A 134 10.78 5.70 10.07
CA ALA A 134 10.20 4.99 8.95
C ALA A 134 8.76 4.56 9.27
N SER A 135 8.08 3.98 8.29
CA SER A 135 6.77 3.36 8.51
C SER A 135 6.41 2.34 7.44
N ALA A 136 5.59 1.37 7.82
CA ALA A 136 4.90 0.48 6.89
C ALA A 136 3.38 0.74 6.94
N TYR A 137 2.76 0.84 5.78
CA TYR A 137 1.31 0.97 5.65
C TYR A 137 0.84 0.36 4.34
N MET A 138 -0.12 -0.58 4.43
CA MET A 138 -0.59 -1.36 3.28
C MET A 138 0.58 -2.07 2.59
N GLU A 139 0.83 -1.79 1.30
CA GLU A 139 1.95 -2.31 0.50
C GLU A 139 3.16 -1.37 0.45
N VAL A 140 3.19 -0.29 1.22
CA VAL A 140 4.22 0.75 1.15
C VAL A 140 5.08 0.78 2.42
N ALA A 141 6.39 0.60 2.25
CA ALA A 141 7.41 0.96 3.24
C ALA A 141 7.93 2.37 2.93
N SER A 142 7.79 3.28 3.89
CA SER A 142 8.28 4.66 3.83
C SER A 142 9.61 4.72 4.57
N ILE A 143 10.74 4.71 3.86
CA ILE A 143 12.07 4.57 4.42
C ILE A 143 12.77 5.94 4.50
N ASN A 144 13.17 6.33 5.71
CA ASN A 144 14.06 7.46 5.92
C ASN A 144 15.52 7.03 5.68
N THR A 145 16.14 7.52 4.62
CA THR A 145 17.48 7.10 4.21
C THR A 145 18.60 7.53 5.17
N ASN A 146 18.31 8.39 6.14
CA ASN A 146 19.23 8.79 7.21
C ASN A 146 19.18 7.87 8.45
N LEU A 147 18.26 6.90 8.48
CA LEU A 147 18.24 5.86 9.52
C LEU A 147 19.12 4.67 9.14
N PRO A 148 19.43 3.76 10.08
CA PRO A 148 20.11 2.49 9.76
C PRO A 148 19.33 1.71 8.70
N LYS A 149 20.05 1.09 7.75
CA LYS A 149 19.39 0.32 6.67
C LYS A 149 18.60 -0.89 7.17
N THR A 150 18.89 -1.37 8.38
CA THR A 150 18.14 -2.45 9.05
C THR A 150 16.65 -2.12 9.14
N VAL A 151 16.29 -0.82 9.19
CA VAL A 151 14.90 -0.35 9.14
C VAL A 151 14.18 -0.86 7.89
N LEU A 152 14.85 -1.00 6.72
CA LEU A 152 14.22 -1.61 5.55
C LEU A 152 13.77 -3.05 5.81
N LEU A 153 14.61 -3.86 6.47
CA LEU A 153 14.24 -5.24 6.82
C LEU A 153 13.03 -5.25 7.76
N HIS A 154 13.02 -4.38 8.75
CA HIS A 154 11.93 -4.25 9.70
C HIS A 154 10.61 -3.90 9.00
N GLU A 155 10.58 -2.81 8.23
CA GLU A 155 9.35 -2.37 7.53
C GLU A 155 8.88 -3.39 6.47
N LEU A 156 9.80 -4.08 5.79
CA LEU A 156 9.43 -5.20 4.90
C LEU A 156 8.83 -6.37 5.68
N GLY A 157 9.30 -6.65 6.89
CA GLY A 157 8.67 -7.65 7.76
C GLY A 157 7.17 -7.38 7.94
N HIS A 158 6.79 -6.11 8.16
CA HIS A 158 5.38 -5.71 8.22
C HIS A 158 4.65 -5.90 6.89
N LEU A 159 5.28 -5.59 5.77
CA LEU A 159 4.67 -5.83 4.46
C LEU A 159 4.47 -7.33 4.17
N PHE A 160 5.35 -8.18 4.70
CA PHE A 160 5.15 -9.63 4.71
C PHE A 160 4.16 -10.09 5.80
N GLY A 161 3.60 -9.17 6.58
CA GLY A 161 2.53 -9.38 7.55
C GLY A 161 3.00 -9.74 8.95
N LEU A 162 4.29 -9.61 9.27
CA LEU A 162 4.77 -9.78 10.63
C LEU A 162 4.28 -8.63 11.51
N ASP A 163 3.94 -8.95 12.73
CA ASP A 163 3.62 -8.00 13.79
C ASP A 163 4.90 -7.63 14.57
N GLU A 164 4.84 -6.56 15.36
CA GLU A 164 5.93 -6.13 16.24
C GLU A 164 6.31 -7.20 17.26
N GLU A 165 7.60 -7.41 17.50
CA GLU A 165 8.11 -8.33 18.53
C GLU A 165 8.56 -7.63 19.81
N TYR A 166 8.20 -6.36 19.97
CA TYR A 166 8.29 -5.58 21.21
C TYR A 166 6.88 -5.17 21.68
N GLU A 167 6.76 -4.54 22.84
CA GLU A 167 5.49 -4.06 23.37
C GLU A 167 5.03 -2.78 22.66
N ALA A 168 4.29 -2.95 21.57
CA ALA A 168 3.77 -1.86 20.74
C ALA A 168 2.37 -1.37 21.16
N GLY A 169 1.80 -1.98 22.21
CA GLY A 169 0.54 -1.55 22.84
C GLY A 169 -0.73 -1.93 22.06
N TYR A 170 -0.68 -2.93 21.20
CA TYR A 170 -1.86 -3.45 20.49
C TYR A 170 -1.93 -4.98 20.56
N ASN A 171 -3.14 -5.52 20.40
CA ASN A 171 -3.35 -6.95 20.33
C ASN A 171 -3.16 -7.45 18.89
N PRO A 172 -2.17 -8.31 18.62
CA PRO A 172 -1.89 -8.82 17.27
C PRO A 172 -2.97 -9.77 16.74
N GLY A 173 -3.83 -10.27 17.62
CA GLY A 173 -4.88 -11.23 17.30
C GLY A 173 -4.41 -12.68 17.21
N ILE A 174 -5.36 -13.61 17.18
CA ILE A 174 -5.09 -15.05 17.20
C ILE A 174 -4.43 -15.56 15.91
N ASN A 175 -4.57 -14.82 14.81
CA ASN A 175 -4.05 -15.16 13.49
C ASN A 175 -2.70 -14.50 13.19
N SER A 176 -2.10 -13.79 14.14
CA SER A 176 -0.78 -13.23 13.95
C SER A 176 0.21 -14.29 13.46
N PRO A 177 1.00 -14.02 12.42
CA PRO A 177 1.95 -15.01 11.90
C PRO A 177 3.10 -15.27 12.87
N ASN A 178 3.59 -14.27 13.59
CA ASN A 178 4.78 -14.33 14.45
C ASN A 178 4.50 -14.14 15.94
N CYS A 179 3.40 -13.51 16.35
CA CYS A 179 3.00 -13.41 17.76
C CYS A 179 2.05 -14.53 18.15
N LYS A 180 2.38 -15.32 19.16
CA LYS A 180 1.62 -16.49 19.57
C LYS A 180 1.25 -16.45 21.05
N THR A 181 0.20 -17.16 21.44
CA THR A 181 -0.25 -17.23 22.83
C THR A 181 0.38 -18.39 23.61
N ARG A 182 1.10 -19.29 22.95
CA ARG A 182 1.71 -20.50 23.56
C ARG A 182 3.02 -20.87 22.87
N CYS A 183 4.04 -21.21 23.65
CA CYS A 183 5.34 -21.67 23.13
C CYS A 183 5.24 -22.88 22.17
N GLY A 184 4.33 -23.80 22.40
CA GLY A 184 4.15 -24.97 21.54
C GLY A 184 3.68 -24.67 20.10
N GLN A 185 3.37 -23.40 19.79
CA GLN A 185 3.05 -22.94 18.44
C GLN A 185 4.30 -22.57 17.62
N PHE A 186 5.45 -22.46 18.29
CA PHE A 186 6.75 -22.27 17.64
C PHE A 186 7.46 -23.63 17.51
N THR A 187 7.62 -24.11 16.29
CA THR A 187 8.27 -25.40 16.03
C THR A 187 9.78 -25.22 15.93
N GLY A 188 10.53 -25.83 16.88
CA GLY A 188 11.99 -25.90 16.79
C GLY A 188 12.75 -24.60 17.05
N THR A 189 12.09 -23.56 17.59
CA THR A 189 12.67 -22.25 17.87
C THR A 189 12.51 -21.84 19.33
N GLY A 190 13.01 -20.66 19.68
CA GLY A 190 12.85 -20.10 21.01
C GLY A 190 11.40 -19.72 21.35
N CYS A 191 11.22 -19.25 22.58
CA CYS A 191 9.94 -18.74 23.05
C CYS A 191 10.20 -17.67 24.11
N PHE A 192 9.93 -16.41 23.76
CA PHE A 192 10.25 -15.25 24.56
C PHE A 192 8.99 -14.44 24.81
N GLN A 193 8.98 -13.70 25.91
CA GLN A 193 7.88 -12.81 26.28
C GLN A 193 7.86 -11.56 25.38
N GLU A 194 6.71 -10.90 25.36
CA GLU A 194 6.43 -9.70 24.59
C GLU A 194 6.38 -9.93 23.08
N CYS A 195 5.26 -9.66 22.49
CA CYS A 195 5.06 -9.63 21.04
C CYS A 195 3.81 -8.78 20.79
N SER A 196 3.98 -7.53 20.35
CA SER A 196 2.94 -6.51 20.19
C SER A 196 2.22 -6.08 21.47
N ASP A 197 2.07 -6.98 22.42
CA ASP A 197 1.58 -6.74 23.78
C ASP A 197 2.32 -7.63 24.79
N GLY A 198 2.13 -7.36 26.09
CA GLY A 198 2.77 -8.12 27.15
C GLY A 198 2.26 -9.55 27.35
N THR A 199 1.27 -10.01 26.58
CA THR A 199 0.62 -11.34 26.73
C THR A 199 0.99 -12.32 25.62
N HIS A 200 1.44 -11.85 24.48
CA HIS A 200 1.88 -12.69 23.38
C HIS A 200 3.38 -12.97 23.45
N LEU A 201 3.78 -14.01 22.74
CA LEU A 201 5.13 -14.57 22.73
C LEU A 201 5.72 -14.45 21.33
N ARG A 202 7.05 -14.29 21.24
CA ARG A 202 7.83 -14.30 20.00
C ARG A 202 8.77 -15.51 19.94
N SER A 203 9.24 -15.82 18.75
CA SER A 203 10.08 -17.02 18.50
C SER A 203 11.58 -16.74 18.59
N VAL A 204 12.00 -15.49 18.49
CA VAL A 204 13.40 -15.03 18.51
C VAL A 204 13.57 -14.00 19.62
N ASP A 205 14.73 -13.97 20.29
CA ASP A 205 14.97 -13.01 21.37
C ASP A 205 15.24 -11.61 20.82
N GLU A 206 16.22 -11.48 19.98
CA GLU A 206 16.66 -10.22 19.36
C GLU A 206 16.61 -10.33 17.83
N GLY A 207 15.40 -10.37 17.29
CA GLY A 207 15.15 -10.35 15.85
C GLY A 207 14.89 -8.93 15.33
N VAL A 208 14.94 -8.73 14.01
CA VAL A 208 14.75 -7.43 13.36
C VAL A 208 13.38 -6.82 13.61
N MET A 209 12.36 -7.62 13.96
CA MET A 209 11.04 -7.11 14.36
C MET A 209 11.02 -6.57 15.80
N ARG A 210 12.14 -6.61 16.51
CA ARG A 210 12.30 -6.09 17.87
C ARG A 210 13.42 -5.08 18.00
N THR A 211 14.51 -5.24 17.25
CA THR A 211 15.73 -4.42 17.35
C THR A 211 16.31 -4.14 15.97
N LEU A 212 16.90 -2.98 15.78
CA LEU A 212 17.66 -2.65 14.57
C LEU A 212 19.07 -3.27 14.57
N SER A 213 19.47 -3.90 15.67
CA SER A 213 20.74 -4.59 15.89
C SER A 213 20.53 -6.07 16.22
N PRO A 214 19.92 -6.86 15.29
CA PRO A 214 19.56 -8.25 15.57
C PRO A 214 20.81 -9.10 15.93
N ALA A 215 20.64 -10.10 16.80
CA ALA A 215 21.73 -10.94 17.28
C ALA A 215 22.33 -11.84 16.18
N ASP A 216 21.53 -12.23 15.18
CA ASP A 216 21.99 -12.99 14.01
C ASP A 216 21.96 -12.08 12.77
N ASP A 217 23.14 -11.61 12.39
CA ASP A 217 23.31 -10.78 11.20
C ASP A 217 22.98 -11.51 9.89
N ALA A 218 23.10 -12.82 9.84
CA ALA A 218 22.79 -13.59 8.62
C ALA A 218 21.30 -13.84 8.45
N ASN A 219 20.58 -14.06 9.55
CA ASN A 219 19.14 -14.28 9.59
C ASN A 219 18.45 -13.37 10.64
N PRO A 220 18.31 -12.09 10.34
CA PRO A 220 17.82 -11.11 11.29
C PRO A 220 16.37 -11.34 11.73
N TYR A 221 15.58 -12.05 10.94
CA TYR A 221 14.20 -12.41 11.33
C TYR A 221 14.11 -13.61 12.27
N GLY A 222 15.17 -14.43 12.35
CA GLY A 222 15.12 -15.75 12.99
C GLY A 222 14.35 -16.76 12.13
N SER A 223 14.61 -18.07 12.38
CA SER A 223 14.13 -19.16 11.51
C SER A 223 12.61 -19.23 11.38
N TYR A 224 11.87 -19.00 12.46
CA TYR A 224 10.41 -19.06 12.43
C TYR A 224 9.80 -17.96 11.56
N ASN A 225 10.23 -16.70 11.73
CA ASN A 225 9.72 -15.58 10.95
C ASN A 225 10.15 -15.68 9.49
N THR A 226 11.37 -16.15 9.24
CA THR A 226 11.86 -16.45 7.89
C THR A 226 10.92 -17.43 7.18
N GLU A 227 10.50 -18.51 7.84
CA GLU A 227 9.53 -19.45 7.28
C GLU A 227 8.18 -18.76 6.97
N ARG A 228 7.70 -17.87 7.83
CA ARG A 228 6.44 -17.11 7.57
C ARG A 228 6.56 -16.18 6.37
N ILE A 229 7.72 -15.52 6.20
CA ILE A 229 7.99 -14.71 5.02
C ILE A 229 7.99 -15.59 3.76
N LEU A 230 8.69 -16.74 3.79
CA LEU A 230 8.73 -17.68 2.66
C LEU A 230 7.35 -18.24 2.30
N ASP A 231 6.54 -18.58 3.30
CA ASP A 231 5.16 -19.01 3.08
C ASP A 231 4.37 -17.96 2.28
N ARG A 232 4.56 -16.67 2.61
CA ARG A 232 3.91 -15.56 1.89
C ARG A 232 4.40 -15.40 0.46
N MET A 233 5.71 -15.58 0.23
CA MET A 233 6.31 -15.48 -1.10
C MET A 233 5.88 -16.61 -2.04
N THR A 234 5.60 -17.79 -1.49
CA THR A 234 5.29 -19.00 -2.27
C THR A 234 3.81 -19.21 -2.57
N ILE A 235 2.92 -18.36 -2.03
CA ILE A 235 1.48 -18.49 -2.34
C ILE A 235 1.27 -18.19 -3.84
N PRO A 236 0.69 -19.14 -4.59
CA PRO A 236 0.49 -18.96 -6.03
C PRO A 236 -0.39 -17.74 -6.30
N ARG A 237 0.13 -16.77 -7.01
CA ARG A 237 -0.60 -15.58 -7.47
C ARG A 237 -1.63 -15.90 -8.56
N SER A 238 -1.69 -17.16 -8.99
CA SER A 238 -2.47 -17.67 -10.11
C SER A 238 -3.99 -17.62 -9.95
N LYS A 239 -4.51 -16.96 -8.91
CA LYS A 239 -5.96 -16.89 -8.68
C LYS A 239 -6.54 -15.48 -8.77
N ILE A 240 -5.92 -14.59 -9.53
CA ILE A 240 -6.68 -13.48 -10.09
C ILE A 240 -7.52 -14.07 -11.23
N ALA A 241 -8.67 -14.58 -10.88
CA ALA A 241 -9.55 -15.36 -11.78
C ALA A 241 -10.14 -14.54 -12.94
N GLY A 242 -9.67 -13.33 -13.19
CA GLY A 242 -10.01 -12.52 -14.36
C GLY A 242 -8.91 -12.45 -15.42
N PHE A 243 -7.65 -12.81 -15.09
CA PHE A 243 -6.53 -12.76 -16.03
C PHE A 243 -6.07 -14.16 -16.50
N ALA A 244 -6.65 -15.23 -15.98
CA ALA A 244 -6.19 -16.61 -16.19
C ALA A 244 -6.51 -17.22 -17.58
N SER A 245 -7.04 -16.46 -18.53
CA SER A 245 -7.40 -17.02 -19.86
C SER A 245 -6.91 -16.23 -21.07
N GLN A 246 -6.10 -15.19 -20.88
CA GLN A 246 -5.48 -14.50 -22.02
C GLN A 246 -3.95 -14.66 -21.95
N GLU A 247 -3.37 -15.03 -23.09
CA GLU A 247 -1.94 -15.07 -23.37
C GLU A 247 -1.22 -13.89 -22.70
N GLU A 248 -0.13 -14.17 -21.96
CA GLU A 248 0.93 -13.30 -21.43
C GLU A 248 0.77 -11.78 -21.70
N THR A 249 -0.35 -11.19 -21.35
CA THR A 249 -0.49 -9.73 -21.40
C THR A 249 0.21 -9.14 -20.18
N SER A 250 1.19 -8.28 -20.44
CA SER A 250 1.87 -7.50 -19.40
C SER A 250 0.83 -6.79 -18.52
N CYS A 251 1.06 -6.76 -17.19
CA CYS A 251 0.18 -5.99 -16.27
C CYS A 251 0.04 -4.52 -16.70
N LEU A 252 0.99 -3.98 -17.46
CA LEU A 252 0.95 -2.62 -18.01
C LEU A 252 -0.24 -2.36 -18.93
N ASP A 253 -0.80 -3.41 -19.58
CA ASP A 253 -1.97 -3.32 -20.43
C ASP A 253 -3.28 -3.53 -19.70
N ALA A 254 -3.22 -3.95 -18.43
CA ALA A 254 -4.39 -4.16 -17.59
C ALA A 254 -5.09 -2.86 -17.22
N SER A 255 -6.41 -2.89 -17.06
CA SER A 255 -7.20 -1.78 -16.55
C SER A 255 -7.73 -2.12 -15.16
N TYR A 256 -7.66 -1.16 -14.25
CA TYR A 256 -8.19 -1.31 -12.89
C TYR A 256 -9.02 -0.08 -12.47
N LEU A 257 -9.86 -0.29 -11.46
CA LEU A 257 -10.55 0.77 -10.76
C LEU A 257 -9.82 1.05 -9.45
N LEU A 258 -9.61 2.33 -9.15
CA LEU A 258 -9.09 2.78 -7.87
C LEU A 258 -10.27 3.10 -6.96
N ILE A 259 -10.38 2.37 -5.85
CA ILE A 259 -11.40 2.54 -4.82
C ILE A 259 -10.77 3.24 -3.63
N GLU A 260 -11.22 4.46 -3.34
CA GLU A 260 -10.86 5.15 -2.11
C GLU A 260 -11.72 4.63 -0.96
N VAL A 261 -11.11 4.28 0.15
CA VAL A 261 -11.78 3.80 1.36
C VAL A 261 -11.43 4.68 2.54
N ASP A 262 -12.44 5.19 3.22
CA ASP A 262 -12.32 6.02 4.43
C ASP A 262 -12.74 5.22 5.67
N PRO A 263 -11.80 4.76 6.52
CA PRO A 263 -12.10 3.96 7.69
C PRO A 263 -12.40 4.79 8.96
N ARG A 264 -12.57 6.11 8.84
CA ARG A 264 -12.74 7.00 10.01
C ARG A 264 -14.07 6.82 10.74
N GLN A 265 -15.08 6.23 10.07
CA GLN A 265 -16.41 5.96 10.64
C GLN A 265 -16.54 4.49 11.03
N SER A 266 -17.56 4.18 11.85
CA SER A 266 -17.87 2.79 12.23
C SER A 266 -18.21 1.92 11.01
N GLU A 267 -18.90 2.50 10.03
CA GLU A 267 -19.05 1.96 8.69
C GLU A 267 -18.08 2.71 7.79
N TRP A 268 -17.19 1.97 7.12
CA TRP A 268 -16.24 2.58 6.22
C TRP A 268 -16.98 3.17 5.02
N GLN A 269 -16.50 4.28 4.53
CA GLN A 269 -17.02 4.87 3.29
C GLN A 269 -16.10 4.44 2.14
N ALA A 270 -16.65 3.90 1.07
CA ALA A 270 -15.90 3.52 -0.11
C ALA A 270 -16.47 4.17 -1.36
N ARG A 271 -15.62 4.54 -2.31
CA ARG A 271 -16.02 5.08 -3.60
C ARG A 271 -15.02 4.79 -4.69
N ALA A 272 -15.49 4.47 -5.89
CA ALA A 272 -14.65 4.42 -7.08
C ALA A 272 -14.28 5.86 -7.49
N ILE A 273 -12.98 6.13 -7.62
CA ILE A 273 -12.46 7.49 -7.90
C ILE A 273 -11.80 7.61 -9.27
N ALA A 274 -11.24 6.54 -9.81
CA ALA A 274 -10.57 6.55 -11.10
C ALA A 274 -10.64 5.16 -11.78
N LYS A 275 -10.58 5.17 -13.12
CA LYS A 275 -10.21 4.00 -13.92
C LYS A 275 -8.86 4.29 -14.53
N GLU A 276 -7.89 3.45 -14.28
CA GLU A 276 -6.50 3.62 -14.69
C GLU A 276 -5.98 2.39 -15.43
N ARG A 277 -4.80 2.48 -16.01
CA ARG A 277 -4.08 1.37 -16.63
C ARG A 277 -2.74 1.16 -15.94
N GLY A 278 -2.30 -0.08 -15.89
CA GLY A 278 -1.01 -0.43 -15.34
C GLY A 278 -1.05 -1.59 -14.38
N CYS A 279 0.06 -1.79 -13.70
CA CYS A 279 0.23 -2.82 -12.69
C CYS A 279 -0.40 -2.40 -11.36
N THR A 280 -0.82 -3.37 -10.58
CA THR A 280 -1.38 -3.16 -9.24
C THR A 280 -0.67 -4.05 -8.23
N ALA A 281 -0.55 -3.59 -6.99
CA ALA A 281 -0.06 -4.42 -5.92
C ALA A 281 -0.96 -5.65 -5.74
N GLN A 282 -0.34 -6.81 -5.62
CA GLN A 282 -1.02 -8.05 -5.28
C GLN A 282 -0.82 -8.31 -3.78
N THR A 283 -1.56 -7.59 -2.95
CA THR A 283 -1.44 -7.74 -1.51
C THR A 283 -2.22 -8.96 -1.04
N GLN A 284 -1.62 -9.71 -0.13
CA GLN A 284 -2.29 -10.77 0.61
C GLN A 284 -2.42 -10.32 2.06
N GLY A 285 -3.62 -10.40 2.58
CA GLY A 285 -3.87 -9.93 3.94
C GLY A 285 -5.03 -10.64 4.60
N SER A 286 -5.38 -10.15 5.78
CA SER A 286 -6.48 -10.67 6.59
C SER A 286 -7.83 -10.03 6.25
N ALA A 287 -7.84 -8.89 5.58
CA ALA A 287 -9.05 -8.25 5.05
C ALA A 287 -9.33 -8.74 3.63
N SER A 288 -10.55 -8.56 3.14
CA SER A 288 -10.93 -9.01 1.79
C SER A 288 -11.88 -8.05 1.11
N TYR A 289 -11.96 -8.16 -0.21
CA TYR A 289 -13.02 -7.53 -0.99
C TYR A 289 -13.63 -8.52 -1.97
N ALA A 290 -14.87 -8.28 -2.32
CA ALA A 290 -15.59 -9.04 -3.34
C ALA A 290 -16.25 -8.08 -4.34
N LEU A 291 -16.05 -8.33 -5.62
CA LEU A 291 -16.74 -7.65 -6.70
C LEU A 291 -18.04 -8.39 -7.00
N LYS A 292 -19.14 -7.65 -7.08
CA LYS A 292 -20.48 -8.18 -7.27
C LYS A 292 -21.08 -7.68 -8.59
N ASP A 293 -21.76 -8.54 -9.32
CA ASP A 293 -22.61 -8.15 -10.45
C ASP A 293 -23.91 -7.48 -10.01
N ASP A 294 -24.77 -7.10 -10.96
CA ASP A 294 -26.07 -6.49 -10.69
C ASP A 294 -27.03 -7.42 -9.93
N GLU A 295 -26.80 -8.73 -9.96
CA GLU A 295 -27.57 -9.76 -9.27
C GLU A 295 -26.97 -10.11 -7.89
N MET A 296 -25.93 -9.37 -7.44
CA MET A 296 -25.17 -9.59 -6.20
C MET A 296 -24.39 -10.91 -6.15
N ASN A 297 -24.15 -11.58 -7.27
CA ASN A 297 -23.23 -12.71 -7.32
C ASN A 297 -21.79 -12.23 -7.27
N THR A 298 -20.92 -13.00 -6.61
CA THR A 298 -19.48 -12.70 -6.59
C THR A 298 -18.85 -13.09 -7.92
N VAL A 299 -18.37 -12.12 -8.68
CA VAL A 299 -17.65 -12.31 -9.95
C VAL A 299 -16.13 -12.33 -9.75
N PHE A 300 -15.65 -11.72 -8.67
CA PHE A 300 -14.24 -11.73 -8.29
C PHE A 300 -14.10 -11.52 -6.77
N SER A 301 -13.04 -12.03 -6.15
CA SER A 301 -12.69 -11.70 -4.77
C SER A 301 -11.20 -11.86 -4.54
N ASP A 302 -10.66 -11.01 -3.66
CA ASP A 302 -9.26 -11.06 -3.27
C ASP A 302 -9.09 -10.55 -1.82
N THR A 303 -7.87 -10.65 -1.30
CA THR A 303 -7.52 -10.20 0.05
C THR A 303 -6.57 -9.01 0.01
N PHE A 304 -6.54 -8.24 1.08
CA PHE A 304 -5.59 -7.14 1.23
C PHE A 304 -5.13 -7.00 2.68
N THR A 305 -4.00 -6.32 2.88
CA THR A 305 -3.48 -6.04 4.22
C THR A 305 -4.43 -5.10 4.95
N ALA A 306 -4.84 -5.45 6.18
CA ALA A 306 -5.65 -4.55 7.00
C ALA A 306 -4.93 -3.20 7.21
N PRO A 307 -5.64 -2.05 7.17
CA PRO A 307 -5.03 -0.73 7.23
C PRO A 307 -4.48 -0.43 8.63
N ARG A 308 -3.28 -0.90 8.92
CA ARG A 308 -2.52 -0.67 10.13
C ARG A 308 -1.22 0.06 9.79
N LEU A 309 -0.90 1.13 10.52
CA LEU A 309 0.32 1.89 10.34
C LEU A 309 1.31 1.52 11.42
N PHE A 310 2.45 1.00 11.02
CA PHE A 310 3.62 0.77 11.86
C PHE A 310 4.59 1.93 11.70
N THR A 311 5.27 2.36 12.80
CA THR A 311 6.18 3.51 12.75
C THR A 311 7.40 3.27 13.63
N ASP A 312 8.56 3.07 13.03
CA ASP A 312 9.77 2.60 13.69
C ASP A 312 11.00 3.36 13.23
N GLY A 313 12.04 3.45 14.07
CA GLY A 313 13.22 4.14 13.58
C GLY A 313 14.38 4.35 14.55
N ASN A 314 14.15 4.34 15.84
CA ASN A 314 15.22 4.46 16.83
C ASN A 314 15.14 3.28 17.80
N GLU A 315 16.25 3.00 18.48
CA GLU A 315 16.30 2.05 19.58
C GLU A 315 16.40 2.80 20.91
N ASP A 316 15.80 2.24 21.94
CA ASP A 316 15.93 2.69 23.32
C ASP A 316 17.25 2.18 23.95
N ALA A 317 17.43 2.44 25.26
CA ALA A 317 18.63 2.02 25.99
C ALA A 317 18.79 0.50 26.12
N ASP A 318 17.72 -0.27 25.88
CA ASP A 318 17.70 -1.74 25.94
C ASP A 318 17.76 -2.36 24.54
N ASN A 319 18.14 -1.58 23.51
CA ASN A 319 18.17 -1.94 22.10
C ASN A 319 16.82 -2.43 21.55
N THR A 320 15.73 -2.00 22.15
CA THR A 320 14.38 -2.25 21.63
C THR A 320 13.96 -1.11 20.73
N ILE A 321 13.31 -1.41 19.61
CA ILE A 321 12.81 -0.39 18.70
C ILE A 321 11.77 0.48 19.42
N GLU A 322 11.98 1.79 19.38
CA GLU A 322 10.95 2.75 19.74
C GLU A 322 9.99 2.92 18.56
N GLY A 323 8.89 2.20 18.60
CA GLY A 323 7.86 2.27 17.57
C GLY A 323 6.46 2.44 18.15
N GLN A 324 5.51 2.67 17.29
CA GLN A 324 4.08 2.74 17.62
C GLN A 324 3.26 2.19 16.48
N THR A 325 2.29 1.37 16.82
CA THR A 325 1.31 0.88 15.86
C THR A 325 0.00 1.61 16.04
N PHE A 326 -0.57 2.05 14.93
CA PHE A 326 -1.84 2.74 14.92
C PHE A 326 -2.85 1.96 14.08
N GLU A 327 -4.03 1.71 14.63
CA GLU A 327 -5.18 1.46 13.76
C GLU A 327 -5.39 2.72 12.91
N SER A 328 -5.10 2.60 11.65
CA SER A 328 -5.11 3.76 10.78
C SER A 328 -6.54 4.20 10.51
N LYS A 329 -6.77 5.49 10.73
CA LYS A 329 -7.95 6.19 10.23
C LYS A 329 -7.65 6.98 8.95
N ASN A 330 -6.52 6.68 8.30
CA ASN A 330 -6.17 7.31 7.04
C ASN A 330 -6.95 6.66 5.90
N LEU A 331 -7.20 7.43 4.85
CA LEU A 331 -7.69 6.91 3.59
C LEU A 331 -6.73 5.83 3.08
N PHE A 332 -7.28 4.77 2.52
CA PHE A 332 -6.51 3.80 1.77
C PHE A 332 -7.18 3.53 0.42
N TYR A 333 -6.42 2.93 -0.49
CA TYR A 333 -6.85 2.70 -1.86
C TYR A 333 -6.79 1.21 -2.15
N LEU A 334 -7.86 0.67 -2.73
CA LEU A 334 -7.87 -0.68 -3.28
C LEU A 334 -7.86 -0.57 -4.81
N THR A 335 -6.99 -1.34 -5.42
CA THR A 335 -6.98 -1.51 -6.87
C THR A 335 -7.73 -2.79 -7.21
N VAL A 336 -8.81 -2.66 -7.99
CA VAL A 336 -9.65 -3.79 -8.35
C VAL A 336 -9.74 -3.92 -9.88
N PRO A 337 -9.80 -5.15 -10.43
CA PRO A 337 -9.93 -5.34 -11.88
C PRO A 337 -11.17 -4.63 -12.43
N SER A 338 -11.02 -3.90 -13.56
CA SER A 338 -12.13 -3.14 -14.14
C SER A 338 -13.00 -3.93 -15.12
N ASP A 339 -12.48 -5.03 -15.66
CA ASP A 339 -13.12 -5.74 -16.79
C ASP A 339 -13.88 -7.00 -16.35
N THR A 340 -14.33 -7.04 -15.11
CA THR A 340 -15.03 -8.18 -14.49
C THR A 340 -16.55 -8.18 -14.72
N GLY A 341 -17.11 -7.09 -15.27
CA GLY A 341 -18.56 -6.90 -15.32
C GLY A 341 -19.21 -6.64 -13.95
N ALA A 342 -18.42 -6.29 -12.95
CA ALA A 342 -18.93 -5.99 -11.61
C ALA A 342 -19.63 -4.63 -11.56
N ALA A 343 -20.72 -4.56 -10.80
CA ALA A 343 -21.47 -3.34 -10.52
C ALA A 343 -21.07 -2.70 -9.18
N SER A 344 -20.66 -3.51 -8.21
CA SER A 344 -20.28 -3.02 -6.88
C SER A 344 -19.12 -3.79 -6.27
N VAL A 345 -18.47 -3.19 -5.26
CA VAL A 345 -17.46 -3.81 -4.40
C VAL A 345 -17.97 -3.86 -2.96
N VAL A 346 -17.80 -5.00 -2.30
CA VAL A 346 -18.03 -5.21 -0.87
C VAL A 346 -16.70 -5.43 -0.19
N ILE A 347 -16.42 -4.68 0.87
CA ILE A 347 -15.16 -4.70 1.62
C ILE A 347 -15.42 -5.29 3.01
N THR A 348 -14.59 -6.26 3.40
CA THR A 348 -14.73 -7.03 4.64
C THR A 348 -13.45 -6.92 5.46
N ASP A 349 -13.56 -6.68 6.76
CA ASP A 349 -12.40 -6.61 7.66
C ASP A 349 -11.81 -7.99 7.98
N SER A 350 -10.72 -7.99 8.75
CA SER A 350 -10.02 -9.21 9.18
C SER A 350 -10.84 -10.12 10.10
N ALA A 351 -11.93 -9.63 10.67
CA ALA A 351 -12.87 -10.40 11.49
C ALA A 351 -14.03 -10.99 10.67
N GLY A 352 -14.09 -10.69 9.37
CA GLY A 352 -15.14 -11.14 8.47
C GLY A 352 -16.41 -10.26 8.48
N ASN A 353 -16.35 -9.07 9.08
CA ASN A 353 -17.48 -8.14 9.08
C ASN A 353 -17.43 -7.28 7.82
N GLU A 354 -18.57 -7.13 7.16
CA GLU A 354 -18.73 -6.14 6.10
C GLU A 354 -18.56 -4.72 6.66
N ARG A 355 -17.68 -3.95 6.05
CA ARG A 355 -17.30 -2.61 6.48
C ARG A 355 -17.72 -1.52 5.52
N ALA A 356 -17.77 -1.82 4.22
CA ALA A 356 -18.19 -0.87 3.19
C ALA A 356 -18.73 -1.61 1.97
N GLN A 357 -19.62 -0.92 1.24
CA GLN A 357 -20.02 -1.24 -0.11
C GLN A 357 -19.94 0.02 -0.97
N ALA A 358 -19.49 -0.11 -2.22
CA ALA A 358 -19.45 0.99 -3.18
C ALA A 358 -19.92 0.55 -4.56
N ASP A 359 -20.61 1.45 -5.26
CA ASP A 359 -20.92 1.32 -6.69
C ASP A 359 -19.65 1.58 -7.51
N LEU A 360 -19.38 0.74 -8.48
CA LEU A 360 -18.23 0.84 -9.39
C LEU A 360 -18.49 1.71 -10.62
N ASN A 361 -19.72 2.21 -10.80
CA ASN A 361 -20.09 3.04 -11.93
C ASN A 361 -19.60 4.49 -11.74
N ILE A 362 -18.44 4.82 -12.30
CA ILE A 362 -17.83 6.16 -12.19
C ILE A 362 -18.65 7.24 -12.93
N ASN A 363 -19.51 6.87 -13.89
CA ASN A 363 -20.16 7.82 -14.78
C ASN A 363 -21.42 8.51 -14.21
N ASN A 364 -21.99 8.03 -13.09
CA ASN A 364 -23.27 8.55 -12.60
C ASN A 364 -23.18 9.82 -11.73
N ARG A 365 -22.01 10.25 -11.28
CA ARG A 365 -21.88 11.41 -10.36
C ARG A 365 -21.61 12.76 -11.00
N ALA A 366 -21.18 12.80 -12.26
CA ALA A 366 -21.03 14.09 -12.97
C ALA A 366 -22.36 14.80 -13.23
N CYS A 367 -23.49 14.08 -13.23
CA CYS A 367 -24.82 14.64 -13.44
C CYS A 367 -25.52 15.12 -12.15
N GLU A 368 -25.20 14.55 -10.99
CA GLU A 368 -25.87 14.95 -9.72
C GLU A 368 -25.32 16.25 -9.10
N MET A 369 -24.11 16.68 -9.46
CA MET A 369 -23.57 17.98 -9.00
C MET A 369 -24.02 19.17 -9.84
N LEU A 370 -24.86 18.98 -10.87
CA LEU A 370 -25.40 20.05 -11.74
C LEU A 370 -26.92 20.17 -11.65
N SER A 371 -27.59 19.42 -10.81
CA SER A 371 -28.99 19.55 -10.45
C SER A 371 -29.15 20.15 -9.06
#